data_04e1a8075117a23e9ef79eed9b13b3a2
#
_entry.id   04e1a8075117a23e9ef79eed9b13b3a2
#
_cell.length_a   1.000
_cell.length_b   1.000
_cell.length_c   1.000
_cell.angle_alpha   90.00
_cell.angle_beta   90.00
_cell.angle_gamma   90.00
#
_symmetry.space_group_name_H-M   'P 1'
#
loop_
_entity.id
_entity.type
_entity.pdbx_description
1 polymer ?
#
loop_
_entity_poly.entity_id
_entity_poly.type
_entity_poly.pdbx_seq_one_letter_code
_entity_poly.pdbx_strand_id
1 'polypeptide(L)'
;MENSYGLTDLLTLKRVDAFTFIGKNYKTFWKRVYGGQVLAQSLHAANQTVQSDRYVHSLHGYFILAGDIEVPIEFKVENLRDGKSFNTRRVTAFQKGKAIFVLSASFQIDEKGLSQYEKSPASYNPDNLVSDAEQLKKTKVIPEQIKNYLLSRHPFAFEFRPEIDYDKSIDYKSTRNIWFKLKDNTKLTRNQQYEFLAYAVDYDLLIMSVISHFHNKYNDPVQTASLDHAMWFHRKFDVNQWLMYSMKSPNISGSKCLGTGYIYDRAGLLVATVVQEGLARILN
;
A
#
# COMPACT_ATOMS: atom_id res chain seq x y z
N MET A 1 1.33 14.18 18.92
CA MET A 1 1.99 15.09 17.96
C MET A 1 1.12 15.04 16.70
N GLU A 2 0.51 16.16 16.34
CA GLU A 2 -0.30 16.24 15.12
C GLU A 2 0.63 16.29 13.91
N ASN A 3 0.36 15.41 12.93
CA ASN A 3 0.93 15.54 11.61
C ASN A 3 0.18 16.67 10.89
N SER A 4 0.84 17.81 10.73
CA SER A 4 0.24 19.05 10.21
C SER A 4 0.23 19.16 8.69
N TYR A 5 0.56 18.07 7.96
CA TYR A 5 0.67 18.06 6.50
C TYR A 5 -0.13 16.91 5.87
N GLY A 6 -0.69 17.16 4.69
CA GLY A 6 -1.46 16.18 3.93
C GLY A 6 -0.59 15.12 3.24
N LEU A 7 -1.25 14.10 2.63
CA LEU A 7 -0.56 13.02 1.94
C LEU A 7 0.28 13.53 0.76
N THR A 8 -0.19 14.50 0.02
CA THR A 8 0.57 15.14 -1.09
C THR A 8 1.90 15.67 -0.60
N ASP A 9 1.90 16.41 0.53
CA ASP A 9 3.12 16.96 1.10
C ASP A 9 4.06 15.87 1.63
N LEU A 10 3.51 14.79 2.18
CA LEU A 10 4.30 13.66 2.67
C LEU A 10 5.03 12.97 1.52
N LEU A 11 4.36 12.78 0.38
CA LEU A 11 4.93 12.08 -0.77
C LEU A 11 5.81 12.97 -1.65
N THR A 12 5.69 14.30 -1.53
CA THR A 12 6.56 15.24 -2.25
C THR A 12 7.96 15.25 -1.65
N LEU A 13 8.96 14.91 -2.46
CA LEU A 13 10.36 14.83 -2.02
C LEU A 13 11.13 16.12 -2.34
N LYS A 14 12.07 16.47 -1.49
CA LYS A 14 13.06 17.51 -1.78
C LYS A 14 14.14 16.93 -2.70
N ARG A 15 14.27 17.44 -3.91
CA ARG A 15 15.35 17.08 -4.83
C ARG A 15 16.67 17.68 -4.33
N VAL A 16 17.72 16.86 -4.24
CA VAL A 16 19.09 17.25 -3.87
C VAL A 16 19.94 17.40 -5.14
N ASP A 17 19.88 16.39 -6.02
CA ASP A 17 20.54 16.38 -7.33
C ASP A 17 19.65 15.66 -8.37
N ALA A 18 20.23 15.27 -9.50
CA ALA A 18 19.49 14.62 -10.59
C ALA A 18 18.85 13.28 -10.17
N PHE A 19 19.44 12.57 -9.21
CA PHE A 19 19.07 11.21 -8.82
C PHE A 19 18.96 10.99 -7.31
N THR A 20 19.10 12.06 -6.50
CA THR A 20 19.02 12.00 -5.04
C THR A 20 17.90 12.88 -4.51
N PHE A 21 17.07 12.32 -3.62
CA PHE A 21 15.91 12.98 -3.05
C PHE A 21 15.84 12.72 -1.55
N ILE A 22 15.25 13.66 -0.78
CA ILE A 22 15.03 13.54 0.65
C ILE A 22 13.53 13.60 0.94
N GLY A 23 13.03 12.60 1.67
CA GLY A 23 11.67 12.52 2.15
C GLY A 23 11.56 12.71 3.66
N LYS A 24 10.49 13.40 4.07
CA LYS A 24 10.09 13.48 5.49
C LYS A 24 9.24 12.26 5.86
N ASN A 25 9.06 12.01 7.15
CA ASN A 25 8.28 10.89 7.65
C ASN A 25 6.99 11.33 8.33
N TYR A 26 5.97 10.49 8.20
CA TYR A 26 4.78 10.54 9.03
C TYR A 26 5.10 9.96 10.43
N LYS A 27 4.66 10.62 11.48
CA LYS A 27 4.88 10.20 12.86
C LYS A 27 3.87 9.13 13.27
N THR A 28 4.23 7.88 13.10
CA THR A 28 3.41 6.74 13.51
C THR A 28 3.51 6.50 15.02
N PHE A 29 2.44 6.00 15.66
CA PHE A 29 2.47 5.69 17.10
C PHE A 29 3.38 4.48 17.42
N TRP A 30 3.58 3.56 16.46
CA TRP A 30 4.49 2.40 16.60
C TRP A 30 5.95 2.75 16.35
N LYS A 31 6.28 4.02 16.12
CA LYS A 31 7.64 4.57 15.99
C LYS A 31 8.48 3.96 14.86
N ARG A 32 7.86 3.47 13.81
CA ARG A 32 8.52 2.98 12.60
C ARG A 32 7.90 3.63 11.37
N VAL A 33 8.69 3.84 10.33
CA VAL A 33 8.18 4.34 9.05
C VAL A 33 7.15 3.33 8.51
N TYR A 34 6.02 3.86 8.04
CA TYR A 34 4.99 3.06 7.38
C TYR A 34 5.51 2.53 6.02
N GLY A 35 5.31 1.23 5.75
CA GLY A 35 5.83 0.60 4.53
C GLY A 35 5.30 1.23 3.25
N GLY A 36 3.99 1.50 3.19
CA GLY A 36 3.38 2.20 2.06
C GLY A 36 3.94 3.61 1.82
N GLN A 37 4.43 4.30 2.87
CA GLN A 37 5.09 5.59 2.72
C GLN A 37 6.42 5.44 1.98
N VAL A 38 7.31 4.53 2.43
CA VAL A 38 8.61 4.38 1.76
C VAL A 38 8.46 3.83 0.35
N LEU A 39 7.48 2.96 0.11
CA LEU A 39 7.11 2.45 -1.21
C LEU A 39 6.69 3.59 -2.15
N ALA A 40 5.73 4.42 -1.74
CA ALA A 40 5.22 5.53 -2.53
C ALA A 40 6.26 6.64 -2.76
N GLN A 41 7.05 6.97 -1.74
CA GLN A 41 8.16 7.94 -1.87
C GLN A 41 9.27 7.41 -2.80
N SER A 42 9.58 6.11 -2.76
CA SER A 42 10.53 5.50 -3.71
C SER A 42 10.00 5.56 -5.15
N LEU A 43 8.70 5.29 -5.35
CA LEU A 43 8.06 5.44 -6.66
C LEU A 43 8.09 6.90 -7.12
N HIS A 44 7.81 7.87 -6.24
CA HIS A 44 7.92 9.30 -6.55
C HIS A 44 9.34 9.68 -7.00
N ALA A 45 10.38 9.23 -6.27
CA ALA A 45 11.77 9.46 -6.65
C ALA A 45 12.08 8.90 -8.05
N ALA A 46 11.63 7.67 -8.35
CA ALA A 46 11.79 7.06 -9.67
C ALA A 46 11.07 7.87 -10.77
N ASN A 47 9.82 8.29 -10.53
CA ASN A 47 9.01 9.11 -11.45
C ASN A 47 9.70 10.42 -11.83
N GLN A 48 10.44 11.05 -10.90
CA GLN A 48 11.15 12.31 -11.13
C GLN A 48 12.37 12.17 -12.07
N THR A 49 12.74 10.96 -12.46
CA THR A 49 13.93 10.67 -13.29
C THR A 49 13.60 10.08 -14.64
N VAL A 50 12.32 9.92 -14.97
CA VAL A 50 11.86 9.47 -16.29
C VAL A 50 11.16 10.61 -17.04
N GLN A 51 10.99 10.45 -18.35
CA GLN A 51 10.27 11.43 -19.18
C GLN A 51 8.79 11.49 -18.77
N SER A 52 8.13 12.62 -19.01
CA SER A 52 6.75 12.90 -18.57
C SER A 52 5.69 12.04 -19.24
N ASP A 53 6.00 11.37 -20.34
CA ASP A 53 5.14 10.44 -21.07
C ASP A 53 5.35 8.97 -20.64
N ARG A 54 6.12 8.75 -19.59
CA ARG A 54 6.41 7.43 -19.01
C ARG A 54 5.60 7.23 -17.74
N TYR A 55 4.88 6.12 -17.68
CA TYR A 55 4.03 5.77 -16.53
C TYR A 55 4.44 4.41 -15.99
N VAL A 56 4.51 4.30 -14.67
CA VAL A 56 4.82 3.01 -14.03
C VAL A 56 3.78 1.96 -14.42
N HIS A 57 4.25 0.78 -14.81
CA HIS A 57 3.40 -0.39 -15.04
C HIS A 57 3.69 -1.52 -14.08
N SER A 58 4.89 -1.57 -13.46
CA SER A 58 5.22 -2.53 -12.40
C SER A 58 6.28 -2.01 -11.47
N LEU A 59 6.24 -2.47 -10.23
CA LEU A 59 7.28 -2.24 -9.23
C LEU A 59 7.43 -3.49 -8.33
N HIS A 60 8.67 -3.69 -7.82
CA HIS A 60 9.02 -4.76 -6.91
C HIS A 60 10.01 -4.24 -5.88
N GLY A 61 9.73 -4.42 -4.60
CA GLY A 61 10.57 -3.91 -3.53
C GLY A 61 10.73 -4.86 -2.36
N TYR A 62 11.87 -4.73 -1.63
CA TYR A 62 12.17 -5.46 -0.41
C TYR A 62 12.38 -4.49 0.76
N PHE A 63 11.73 -4.79 1.88
CA PHE A 63 11.97 -4.12 3.15
C PHE A 63 13.19 -4.76 3.83
N ILE A 64 14.25 -3.98 4.03
CA ILE A 64 15.55 -4.47 4.53
C ILE A 64 15.67 -4.24 6.03
N LEU A 65 15.35 -3.01 6.49
CA LEU A 65 15.40 -2.62 7.89
C LEU A 65 14.18 -1.76 8.25
N ALA A 66 13.79 -1.79 9.53
CA ALA A 66 12.78 -0.90 10.03
C ALA A 66 13.25 0.57 9.97
N GLY A 67 12.48 1.43 9.31
CA GLY A 67 12.76 2.86 9.24
C GLY A 67 12.42 3.59 10.55
N ASP A 68 13.27 4.57 10.92
CA ASP A 68 13.13 5.47 12.06
C ASP A 68 12.34 6.71 11.65
N ILE A 69 11.20 6.99 12.30
CA ILE A 69 10.33 8.13 11.97
C ILE A 69 10.98 9.51 12.25
N GLU A 70 12.03 9.56 13.08
CA GLU A 70 12.73 10.80 13.43
C GLU A 70 13.82 11.18 12.42
N VAL A 71 14.19 10.27 11.53
CA VAL A 71 15.28 10.44 10.57
C VAL A 71 14.73 10.57 9.17
N PRO A 72 14.98 11.65 8.42
CA PRO A 72 14.60 11.76 7.01
C PRO A 72 15.14 10.57 6.19
N ILE A 73 14.44 10.21 5.12
CA ILE A 73 14.85 9.15 4.22
C ILE A 73 15.54 9.78 3.01
N GLU A 74 16.74 9.30 2.70
CA GLU A 74 17.46 9.61 1.45
C GLU A 74 17.12 8.54 0.40
N PHE A 75 16.62 8.96 -0.76
CA PHE A 75 16.33 8.08 -1.90
C PHE A 75 17.35 8.31 -2.99
N LYS A 76 18.10 7.26 -3.36
CA LYS A 76 19.04 7.27 -4.49
C LYS A 76 18.48 6.45 -5.62
N VAL A 77 18.39 7.08 -6.80
CA VAL A 77 17.85 6.47 -8.02
C VAL A 77 18.98 6.08 -8.93
N GLU A 78 18.96 4.85 -9.40
CA GLU A 78 19.85 4.35 -10.45
C GLU A 78 19.06 4.23 -11.76
N ASN A 79 19.57 4.82 -12.83
CA ASN A 79 19.06 4.59 -14.17
C ASN A 79 19.60 3.27 -14.70
N LEU A 80 18.77 2.22 -14.72
CA LEU A 80 19.16 0.90 -15.24
C LEU A 80 18.94 0.83 -16.75
N ARG A 81 17.92 1.50 -17.28
CA ARG A 81 17.60 1.49 -18.70
C ARG A 81 16.76 2.68 -19.10
N ASP A 82 17.11 3.30 -20.22
CA ASP A 82 16.27 4.21 -20.99
C ASP A 82 16.11 3.65 -22.41
N GLY A 83 14.92 3.09 -22.68
CA GLY A 83 14.56 2.52 -23.97
C GLY A 83 13.53 3.36 -24.70
N LYS A 84 13.23 2.97 -25.94
CA LYS A 84 12.24 3.65 -26.77
C LYS A 84 10.83 3.66 -26.16
N SER A 85 10.37 2.51 -25.66
CA SER A 85 9.03 2.37 -25.04
C SER A 85 9.11 2.14 -23.52
N PHE A 86 10.19 1.58 -22.98
CA PHE A 86 10.34 1.19 -21.58
C PHE A 86 11.56 1.83 -20.92
N ASN A 87 11.39 2.25 -19.67
CA ASN A 87 12.47 2.70 -18.79
C ASN A 87 12.47 1.88 -17.50
N THR A 88 13.65 1.65 -16.92
CA THR A 88 13.76 0.94 -15.63
C THR A 88 14.60 1.76 -14.67
N ARG A 89 14.12 1.88 -13.44
CA ARG A 89 14.82 2.56 -12.33
C ARG A 89 14.94 1.62 -11.15
N ARG A 90 16.09 1.69 -10.46
CA ARG A 90 16.25 1.16 -9.12
C ARG A 90 16.31 2.32 -8.13
N VAL A 91 15.64 2.19 -7.01
CA VAL A 91 15.69 3.16 -5.91
C VAL A 91 16.14 2.43 -4.66
N THR A 92 17.13 2.98 -3.98
CA THR A 92 17.51 2.54 -2.63
C THR A 92 17.20 3.66 -1.65
N ALA A 93 16.40 3.35 -0.64
CA ALA A 93 16.07 4.26 0.44
C ALA A 93 17.02 4.03 1.62
N PHE A 94 17.64 5.11 2.12
CA PHE A 94 18.65 5.07 3.17
C PHE A 94 18.23 5.88 4.39
N GLN A 95 18.63 5.40 5.57
CA GLN A 95 18.69 6.19 6.79
C GLN A 95 20.02 5.92 7.52
N LYS A 96 20.69 6.97 7.97
CA LYS A 96 21.99 6.88 8.68
C LYS A 96 23.00 6.00 7.89
N GLY A 97 23.02 6.12 6.55
CA GLY A 97 23.91 5.37 5.65
C GLY A 97 23.56 3.88 5.45
N LYS A 98 22.47 3.39 6.04
CA LYS A 98 22.01 1.99 5.87
C LYS A 98 20.79 1.94 4.98
N ALA A 99 20.75 0.99 4.03
CA ALA A 99 19.57 0.73 3.23
C ALA A 99 18.44 0.18 4.10
N ILE A 100 17.26 0.83 4.03
CA ILE A 100 16.04 0.39 4.73
C ILE A 100 15.04 -0.25 3.76
N PHE A 101 15.09 0.13 2.46
CA PHE A 101 14.21 -0.38 1.44
C PHE A 101 14.89 -0.30 0.05
N VAL A 102 14.60 -1.24 -0.82
CA VAL A 102 15.06 -1.27 -2.22
C VAL A 102 13.88 -1.51 -3.14
N LEU A 103 13.76 -0.73 -4.22
CA LEU A 103 12.70 -0.83 -5.22
C LEU A 103 13.29 -0.92 -6.63
N SER A 104 12.74 -1.76 -7.48
CA SER A 104 12.88 -1.68 -8.94
C SER A 104 11.53 -1.36 -9.56
N ALA A 105 11.45 -0.32 -10.40
CA ALA A 105 10.24 0.11 -11.08
C ALA A 105 10.46 0.16 -12.60
N SER A 106 9.46 -0.30 -13.35
CA SER A 106 9.44 -0.26 -14.82
C SER A 106 8.33 0.66 -15.31
N PHE A 107 8.65 1.48 -16.31
CA PHE A 107 7.80 2.52 -16.88
C PHE A 107 7.61 2.27 -18.36
N GLN A 108 6.45 2.64 -18.89
CA GLN A 108 6.10 2.49 -20.29
C GLN A 108 5.36 3.73 -20.81
N ILE A 109 5.48 4.00 -22.10
CA ILE A 109 4.58 4.93 -22.82
C ILE A 109 3.17 4.34 -22.93
N ASP A 110 2.15 5.16 -23.16
CA ASP A 110 0.82 4.66 -23.51
C ASP A 110 0.85 4.02 -24.93
N GLU A 111 0.51 2.74 -25.01
CA GLU A 111 0.41 1.99 -26.27
C GLU A 111 -0.95 1.30 -26.37
N LYS A 112 -1.48 1.19 -27.60
CA LYS A 112 -2.67 0.36 -27.87
C LYS A 112 -2.26 -1.11 -27.95
N GLY A 113 -3.06 -1.98 -27.35
CA GLY A 113 -2.78 -3.43 -27.34
C GLY A 113 -4.03 -4.26 -27.09
N LEU A 114 -3.82 -5.58 -26.94
CA LEU A 114 -4.86 -6.52 -26.53
C LEU A 114 -5.34 -6.17 -25.12
N SER A 115 -6.63 -6.42 -24.83
CA SER A 115 -7.21 -6.15 -23.52
C SER A 115 -8.01 -7.35 -23.05
N GLN A 116 -7.61 -7.90 -21.90
CA GLN A 116 -8.32 -8.92 -21.17
C GLN A 116 -8.16 -8.65 -19.68
N TYR A 117 -9.14 -8.96 -18.86
CA TYR A 117 -9.05 -8.87 -17.40
C TYR A 117 -10.08 -9.81 -16.75
N GLU A 118 -9.79 -10.23 -15.53
CA GLU A 118 -10.75 -10.92 -14.68
C GLU A 118 -11.73 -9.88 -14.10
N LYS A 119 -13.03 -10.16 -14.23
CA LYS A 119 -14.07 -9.29 -13.66
C LYS A 119 -14.00 -9.30 -12.13
N SER A 120 -14.39 -8.18 -11.54
CA SER A 120 -14.50 -8.10 -10.08
C SER A 120 -15.46 -9.18 -9.54
N PRO A 121 -15.19 -9.74 -8.35
CA PRO A 121 -16.19 -10.53 -7.64
C PRO A 121 -17.45 -9.69 -7.39
N ALA A 122 -18.58 -10.38 -7.15
CA ALA A 122 -19.79 -9.70 -6.71
C ALA A 122 -19.50 -8.92 -5.40
N SER A 123 -19.90 -7.66 -5.34
CA SER A 123 -19.62 -6.80 -4.21
C SER A 123 -20.80 -5.88 -3.89
N TYR A 124 -20.78 -5.30 -2.69
CA TYR A 124 -21.82 -4.36 -2.25
C TYR A 124 -21.54 -2.95 -2.76
N ASN A 125 -22.59 -2.14 -2.86
CA ASN A 125 -22.42 -0.72 -3.15
C ASN A 125 -21.73 -0.03 -1.94
N PRO A 126 -20.55 0.58 -2.14
CA PRO A 126 -19.79 1.21 -1.05
C PRO A 126 -20.56 2.32 -0.32
N ASP A 127 -21.49 2.97 -0.99
CA ASP A 127 -22.29 4.05 -0.38
C ASP A 127 -23.22 3.54 0.73
N ASN A 128 -23.55 2.24 0.73
CA ASN A 128 -24.38 1.59 1.74
C ASN A 128 -23.57 0.92 2.87
N LEU A 129 -22.24 0.94 2.80
CA LEU A 129 -21.37 0.32 3.79
C LEU A 129 -20.97 1.30 4.90
N VAL A 130 -20.85 0.79 6.11
CA VAL A 130 -20.34 1.54 7.27
C VAL A 130 -18.81 1.63 7.14
N SER A 131 -18.26 2.81 7.44
CA SER A 131 -16.80 2.99 7.40
C SER A 131 -16.09 2.10 8.43
N ASP A 132 -14.87 1.71 8.12
CA ASP A 132 -14.07 0.88 9.01
C ASP A 132 -13.79 1.61 10.34
N ALA A 133 -13.55 2.92 10.30
CA ALA A 133 -13.34 3.73 11.48
C ALA A 133 -14.55 3.72 12.45
N GLU A 134 -15.78 3.71 11.91
CA GLU A 134 -16.98 3.59 12.74
C GLU A 134 -17.16 2.18 13.29
N GLN A 135 -16.93 1.15 12.48
CA GLN A 135 -16.97 -0.25 12.93
C GLN A 135 -15.93 -0.51 14.02
N LEU A 136 -14.68 -0.08 13.83
CA LEU A 136 -13.59 -0.26 14.79
C LEU A 136 -13.85 0.41 16.14
N LYS A 137 -14.52 1.57 16.14
CA LYS A 137 -14.91 2.25 17.40
C LYS A 137 -15.95 1.47 18.21
N LYS A 138 -16.81 0.70 17.54
CA LYS A 138 -17.94 -0.02 18.15
C LYS A 138 -17.64 -1.46 18.49
N THR A 139 -16.83 -2.14 17.68
CA THR A 139 -16.56 -3.58 17.81
C THR A 139 -15.83 -3.92 19.12
N LYS A 140 -16.20 -5.07 19.71
CA LYS A 140 -15.51 -5.68 20.84
C LYS A 140 -14.76 -6.96 20.45
N VAL A 141 -14.87 -7.38 19.19
CA VAL A 141 -14.31 -8.65 18.70
C VAL A 141 -12.85 -8.50 18.30
N ILE A 142 -12.47 -7.34 17.73
CA ILE A 142 -11.09 -7.09 17.30
C ILE A 142 -10.23 -6.72 18.51
N PRO A 143 -9.06 -7.39 18.72
CA PRO A 143 -8.14 -7.05 19.78
C PRO A 143 -7.73 -5.57 19.76
N GLU A 144 -7.61 -4.95 20.94
CA GLU A 144 -7.38 -3.50 21.08
C GLU A 144 -6.10 -3.03 20.37
N GLN A 145 -5.05 -3.86 20.36
CA GLN A 145 -3.79 -3.55 19.65
C GLN A 145 -4.01 -3.43 18.15
N ILE A 146 -4.78 -4.35 17.55
CA ILE A 146 -5.13 -4.32 16.11
C ILE A 146 -6.04 -3.15 15.84
N LYS A 147 -7.04 -2.91 16.70
CA LYS A 147 -7.94 -1.77 16.59
C LYS A 147 -7.17 -0.45 16.56
N ASN A 148 -6.25 -0.26 17.51
CA ASN A 148 -5.42 0.94 17.58
C ASN A 148 -4.51 1.09 16.35
N TYR A 149 -3.94 0.01 15.84
CA TYR A 149 -3.18 0.03 14.59
C TYR A 149 -4.07 0.47 13.42
N LEU A 150 -5.24 -0.15 13.25
CA LEU A 150 -6.16 0.18 12.16
C LEU A 150 -6.69 1.61 12.26
N LEU A 151 -7.00 2.11 13.45
CA LEU A 151 -7.43 3.49 13.68
C LEU A 151 -6.31 4.52 13.48
N SER A 152 -5.06 4.11 13.65
CA SER A 152 -3.89 4.97 13.46
C SER A 152 -3.41 5.07 12.01
N ARG A 153 -4.03 4.34 11.09
CA ARG A 153 -3.87 4.58 9.66
C ARG A 153 -4.04 6.07 9.41
N HIS A 154 -3.32 6.61 8.45
CA HIS A 154 -3.38 8.05 8.20
C HIS A 154 -4.85 8.50 8.07
N PRO A 155 -5.48 9.05 9.14
CA PRO A 155 -6.94 9.18 9.21
C PRO A 155 -7.48 10.21 8.22
N PHE A 156 -6.57 10.98 7.61
CA PHE A 156 -6.91 12.09 6.72
C PHE A 156 -6.81 11.74 5.24
N ALA A 157 -6.10 10.65 4.86
CA ALA A 157 -5.85 10.36 3.47
C ALA A 157 -6.99 9.57 2.81
N PHE A 158 -7.33 8.40 3.35
CA PHE A 158 -8.30 7.50 2.73
C PHE A 158 -9.48 7.17 3.64
N GLU A 159 -10.66 7.00 3.03
CA GLU A 159 -11.81 6.38 3.63
C GLU A 159 -11.84 4.90 3.22
N PHE A 160 -12.03 4.01 4.19
CA PHE A 160 -12.15 2.57 3.97
C PHE A 160 -13.53 2.08 4.41
N ARG A 161 -14.15 1.22 3.61
CA ARG A 161 -15.45 0.58 3.89
C ARG A 161 -15.36 -0.91 3.59
N PRO A 162 -15.12 -1.75 4.63
CA PRO A 162 -15.09 -3.19 4.48
C PRO A 162 -16.48 -3.75 4.19
N GLU A 163 -16.55 -4.80 3.37
CA GLU A 163 -17.80 -5.50 3.08
C GLU A 163 -18.24 -6.45 4.20
N ILE A 164 -17.46 -6.56 5.26
CA ILE A 164 -17.78 -7.35 6.43
C ILE A 164 -18.16 -6.44 7.59
N ASP A 165 -19.03 -6.96 8.45
CA ASP A 165 -19.34 -6.41 9.76
C ASP A 165 -18.42 -7.09 10.79
N TYR A 166 -17.60 -6.31 11.49
CA TYR A 166 -16.64 -6.83 12.46
C TYR A 166 -17.29 -7.53 13.66
N ASP A 167 -18.57 -7.29 13.95
CA ASP A 167 -19.32 -7.92 15.04
C ASP A 167 -20.08 -9.17 14.59
N LYS A 168 -20.37 -9.32 13.29
CA LYS A 168 -21.09 -10.47 12.75
C LYS A 168 -20.09 -11.50 12.24
N SER A 169 -19.67 -12.40 13.10
CA SER A 169 -18.78 -13.54 12.84
C SER A 169 -17.89 -13.33 11.62
N ILE A 170 -16.64 -13.08 11.85
CA ILE A 170 -15.65 -13.10 10.80
C ILE A 170 -15.64 -14.53 10.27
N ASP A 171 -16.43 -14.80 9.23
CA ASP A 171 -16.29 -16.00 8.42
C ASP A 171 -14.89 -15.89 7.80
N TYR A 172 -13.96 -16.69 8.31
CA TYR A 172 -12.53 -16.69 7.95
C TYR A 172 -12.30 -17.18 6.52
N LYS A 173 -13.08 -16.65 5.58
CA LYS A 173 -12.79 -16.80 4.18
C LYS A 173 -11.44 -16.18 3.92
N SER A 174 -10.61 -16.91 3.22
CA SER A 174 -9.31 -16.45 2.74
C SER A 174 -9.39 -15.24 1.79
N THR A 175 -10.58 -14.64 1.64
CA THR A 175 -10.84 -13.50 0.72
C THR A 175 -11.60 -12.40 1.45
N ARG A 176 -11.18 -11.16 1.26
CA ARG A 176 -11.79 -9.97 1.83
C ARG A 176 -11.85 -8.82 0.82
N ASN A 177 -13.00 -8.14 0.77
CA ASN A 177 -13.19 -6.95 -0.04
C ASN A 177 -13.29 -5.72 0.84
N ILE A 178 -12.54 -4.67 0.48
CA ILE A 178 -12.60 -3.36 1.12
C ILE A 178 -12.70 -2.30 0.03
N TRP A 179 -13.69 -1.45 0.11
CA TRP A 179 -13.78 -0.25 -0.71
C TRP A 179 -12.95 0.87 -0.07
N PHE A 180 -12.23 1.62 -0.89
CA PHE A 180 -11.49 2.79 -0.43
C PHE A 180 -11.49 3.90 -1.47
N LYS A 181 -11.35 5.12 -1.01
CA LYS A 181 -11.12 6.32 -1.83
C LYS A 181 -10.38 7.38 -1.03
N LEU A 182 -9.81 8.35 -1.72
CA LEU A 182 -9.26 9.55 -1.07
C LEU A 182 -10.41 10.34 -0.43
N LYS A 183 -10.20 10.83 0.80
CA LYS A 183 -11.23 11.60 1.54
C LYS A 183 -11.44 12.97 0.94
N ASP A 184 -10.34 13.66 0.68
CA ASP A 184 -10.34 14.99 0.10
C ASP A 184 -10.18 14.87 -1.42
N ASN A 185 -11.14 15.44 -2.17
CA ASN A 185 -11.08 15.44 -3.62
C ASN A 185 -9.92 16.32 -4.10
N THR A 186 -8.76 15.70 -4.27
CA THR A 186 -7.50 16.37 -4.62
C THR A 186 -7.21 16.20 -6.10
N LYS A 187 -6.90 17.31 -6.79
CA LYS A 187 -6.44 17.24 -8.18
C LYS A 187 -5.05 16.62 -8.24
N LEU A 188 -4.96 15.40 -8.78
CA LEU A 188 -3.73 14.62 -8.88
C LEU A 188 -3.33 14.42 -10.36
N THR A 189 -2.03 14.45 -10.63
CA THR A 189 -1.47 13.96 -11.89
C THR A 189 -1.58 12.43 -11.96
N ARG A 190 -1.43 11.83 -13.14
CA ARG A 190 -1.47 10.37 -13.29
C ARG A 190 -0.40 9.66 -12.45
N ASN A 191 0.82 10.19 -12.36
CA ASN A 191 1.87 9.62 -11.52
C ASN A 191 1.51 9.67 -10.03
N GLN A 192 0.94 10.79 -9.57
CA GLN A 192 0.45 10.89 -8.19
C GLN A 192 -0.69 9.90 -7.89
N GLN A 193 -1.58 9.60 -8.84
CA GLN A 193 -2.59 8.55 -8.68
C GLN A 193 -1.93 7.19 -8.35
N TYR A 194 -0.84 6.84 -9.04
CA TYR A 194 -0.10 5.61 -8.81
C TYR A 194 0.64 5.60 -7.47
N GLU A 195 1.26 6.73 -7.09
CA GLU A 195 1.94 6.91 -5.81
C GLU A 195 0.97 6.80 -4.63
N PHE A 196 -0.21 7.41 -4.75
CA PHE A 196 -1.27 7.35 -3.74
C PHE A 196 -1.85 5.94 -3.60
N LEU A 197 -2.04 5.23 -4.72
CA LEU A 197 -2.46 3.83 -4.68
C LEU A 197 -1.41 2.96 -3.99
N ALA A 198 -0.11 3.11 -4.34
CA ALA A 198 0.98 2.37 -3.70
C ALA A 198 1.03 2.63 -2.18
N TYR A 199 0.76 3.87 -1.75
CA TYR A 199 0.64 4.20 -0.33
C TYR A 199 -0.53 3.45 0.34
N ALA A 200 -1.70 3.43 -0.29
CA ALA A 200 -2.93 2.90 0.31
C ALA A 200 -2.94 1.38 0.45
N VAL A 201 -2.40 0.65 -0.53
CA VAL A 201 -2.57 -0.82 -0.60
C VAL A 201 -1.70 -1.60 0.37
N ASP A 202 -0.70 -0.97 0.99
CA ASP A 202 0.12 -1.62 2.03
C ASP A 202 -0.60 -1.72 3.40
N TYR A 203 -1.74 -1.05 3.59
CA TYR A 203 -2.41 -1.02 4.89
C TYR A 203 -3.00 -2.36 5.33
N ASP A 204 -3.60 -3.11 4.44
CA ASP A 204 -4.50 -4.19 4.83
C ASP A 204 -3.97 -5.58 4.47
N LEU A 205 -3.14 -5.72 3.45
CA LEU A 205 -2.82 -7.01 2.85
C LEU A 205 -2.15 -7.98 3.82
N LEU A 206 -1.17 -7.49 4.60
CA LEU A 206 -0.47 -8.30 5.60
C LEU A 206 -1.36 -8.64 6.79
N ILE A 207 -2.11 -7.66 7.32
CA ILE A 207 -3.03 -7.87 8.45
C ILE A 207 -4.13 -8.87 8.08
N MET A 208 -4.62 -8.79 6.85
CA MET A 208 -5.61 -9.71 6.32
C MET A 208 -5.12 -11.15 6.33
N SER A 209 -3.84 -11.35 6.07
CA SER A 209 -3.24 -12.69 6.06
C SER A 209 -3.17 -13.32 7.46
N VAL A 210 -3.13 -12.53 8.52
CA VAL A 210 -2.97 -13.04 9.90
C VAL A 210 -4.24 -12.92 10.75
N ILE A 211 -5.18 -12.04 10.40
CA ILE A 211 -6.36 -11.74 11.24
C ILE A 211 -7.24 -12.98 11.49
N SER A 212 -7.29 -13.91 10.54
CA SER A 212 -8.00 -15.18 10.69
C SER A 212 -7.45 -16.06 11.81
N HIS A 213 -6.18 -15.89 12.19
CA HIS A 213 -5.53 -16.69 13.24
C HIS A 213 -5.80 -16.13 14.63
N PHE A 214 -6.04 -14.83 14.79
CA PHE A 214 -6.35 -14.23 16.09
C PHE A 214 -7.68 -14.70 16.69
N HIS A 215 -8.61 -15.16 15.84
CA HIS A 215 -9.92 -15.65 16.29
C HIS A 215 -9.96 -17.17 16.57
N ASN A 216 -8.98 -17.93 16.05
CA ASN A 216 -8.95 -19.38 16.15
C ASN A 216 -8.19 -19.92 17.38
N LYS A 217 -8.33 -19.32 18.57
CA LYS A 217 -7.73 -19.77 19.85
C LYS A 217 -6.24 -19.46 20.07
N TYR A 218 -5.55 -18.78 19.19
CA TYR A 218 -4.18 -18.36 19.48
C TYR A 218 -4.20 -17.00 20.18
N ASN A 219 -4.12 -17.03 21.52
CA ASN A 219 -3.91 -15.81 22.33
C ASN A 219 -2.46 -15.31 22.26
N ASP A 220 -1.61 -15.99 21.51
CA ASP A 220 -0.18 -15.67 21.45
C ASP A 220 0.04 -14.41 20.58
N PRO A 221 0.88 -13.50 21.05
CA PRO A 221 1.21 -12.31 20.27
C PRO A 221 1.93 -12.70 18.98
N VAL A 222 1.44 -12.19 17.84
CA VAL A 222 2.05 -12.43 16.53
C VAL A 222 2.84 -11.20 16.11
N GLN A 223 4.12 -11.38 15.87
CA GLN A 223 4.97 -10.37 15.24
C GLN A 223 4.72 -10.35 13.74
N THR A 224 4.33 -9.18 13.19
CA THR A 224 4.16 -8.97 11.76
C THR A 224 5.13 -7.93 11.24
N ALA A 225 5.67 -8.13 10.02
CA ALA A 225 6.46 -7.17 9.29
C ALA A 225 6.42 -7.50 7.80
N SER A 226 6.33 -6.49 6.94
CA SER A 226 6.46 -6.67 5.48
C SER A 226 7.88 -7.12 5.12
N LEU A 227 8.01 -8.07 4.21
CA LEU A 227 9.29 -8.55 3.68
C LEU A 227 9.51 -8.02 2.26
N ASP A 228 8.49 -8.10 1.41
CA ASP A 228 8.49 -7.54 0.06
C ASP A 228 7.16 -6.86 -0.28
N HIS A 229 7.10 -6.24 -1.45
CA HIS A 229 5.88 -5.70 -2.03
C HIS A 229 6.03 -5.59 -3.54
N ALA A 230 5.10 -6.17 -4.29
CA ALA A 230 5.07 -6.10 -5.74
C ALA A 230 3.73 -5.57 -6.22
N MET A 231 3.74 -4.69 -7.24
CA MET A 231 2.54 -4.14 -7.85
C MET A 231 2.64 -4.13 -9.37
N TRP A 232 1.48 -4.32 -10.02
CA TRP A 232 1.29 -4.09 -11.46
C TRP A 232 0.13 -3.15 -11.67
N PHE A 233 0.34 -2.09 -12.44
CA PHE A 233 -0.69 -1.10 -12.80
C PHE A 233 -1.15 -1.39 -14.22
N HIS A 234 -2.39 -1.79 -14.36
CA HIS A 234 -2.94 -2.28 -15.65
C HIS A 234 -3.65 -1.20 -16.44
N ARG A 235 -4.32 -0.25 -15.75
CA ARG A 235 -5.17 0.77 -16.36
C ARG A 235 -5.14 2.05 -15.57
N LYS A 236 -5.59 3.15 -16.21
CA LYS A 236 -5.83 4.43 -15.53
C LYS A 236 -6.99 4.25 -14.56
N PHE A 237 -6.89 4.93 -13.43
CA PHE A 237 -7.92 4.98 -12.39
C PHE A 237 -7.89 6.36 -11.72
N ASP A 238 -8.85 6.62 -10.84
CA ASP A 238 -8.91 7.82 -10.02
C ASP A 238 -9.12 7.43 -8.55
N VAL A 239 -8.14 7.69 -7.69
CA VAL A 239 -8.21 7.41 -6.24
C VAL A 239 -9.22 8.29 -5.49
N ASN A 240 -9.75 9.34 -6.13
CA ASN A 240 -10.87 10.12 -5.60
C ASN A 240 -12.20 9.38 -5.74
N GLN A 241 -12.27 8.37 -6.61
CA GLN A 241 -13.42 7.50 -6.79
C GLN A 241 -13.27 6.23 -5.97
N TRP A 242 -14.37 5.56 -5.67
CA TRP A 242 -14.33 4.28 -4.99
C TRP A 242 -13.58 3.23 -5.81
N LEU A 243 -12.55 2.65 -5.20
CA LEU A 243 -11.82 1.49 -5.67
C LEU A 243 -12.09 0.32 -4.73
N MET A 244 -12.28 -0.87 -5.26
CA MET A 244 -12.44 -2.09 -4.46
C MET A 244 -11.12 -2.84 -4.41
N TYR A 245 -10.63 -3.12 -3.22
CA TYR A 245 -9.48 -3.97 -2.96
C TYR A 245 -9.96 -5.36 -2.52
N SER A 246 -9.88 -6.33 -3.43
CA SER A 246 -10.20 -7.74 -3.17
C SER A 246 -8.92 -8.48 -2.81
N MET A 247 -8.79 -8.89 -1.55
CA MET A 247 -7.59 -9.49 -0.99
C MET A 247 -7.79 -10.98 -0.70
N LYS A 248 -6.73 -11.76 -0.92
CA LYS A 248 -6.64 -13.19 -0.58
C LYS A 248 -5.34 -13.47 0.17
N SER A 249 -5.39 -14.39 1.12
CA SER A 249 -4.20 -14.95 1.76
C SER A 249 -4.09 -16.45 1.40
N PRO A 250 -3.39 -16.78 0.30
CA PRO A 250 -3.32 -18.16 -0.17
C PRO A 250 -2.43 -19.06 0.69
N ASN A 251 -1.52 -18.49 1.50
CA ASN A 251 -0.60 -19.29 2.29
C ASN A 251 -0.12 -18.57 3.55
N ILE A 252 -0.05 -19.33 4.65
CA ILE A 252 0.72 -19.00 5.85
C ILE A 252 1.50 -20.24 6.24
N SER A 253 2.83 -20.16 6.26
CA SER A 253 3.71 -21.26 6.68
C SER A 253 5.11 -20.75 6.99
N GLY A 254 5.86 -21.46 7.86
CA GLY A 254 7.25 -21.13 8.16
C GLY A 254 7.45 -19.69 8.68
N SER A 255 6.54 -19.22 9.53
CA SER A 255 6.51 -17.84 10.05
C SER A 255 6.41 -16.76 8.97
N LYS A 256 5.87 -17.07 7.79
CA LYS A 256 5.59 -16.13 6.71
C LYS A 256 4.16 -16.26 6.24
N CYS A 257 3.61 -15.18 5.73
CA CYS A 257 2.30 -15.14 5.08
C CYS A 257 2.44 -14.48 3.71
N LEU A 258 1.66 -14.95 2.74
CA LEU A 258 1.53 -14.37 1.41
C LEU A 258 0.14 -13.78 1.25
N GLY A 259 0.07 -12.51 0.86
CA GLY A 259 -1.14 -11.83 0.47
C GLY A 259 -1.14 -11.51 -1.01
N THR A 260 -2.29 -11.65 -1.66
CA THR A 260 -2.54 -11.20 -3.03
C THR A 260 -3.74 -10.29 -3.05
N GLY A 261 -3.71 -9.25 -3.85
CA GLY A 261 -4.79 -8.30 -3.94
C GLY A 261 -5.05 -7.80 -5.35
N TYR A 262 -6.32 -7.61 -5.67
CA TYR A 262 -6.80 -7.12 -6.96
C TYR A 262 -7.57 -5.84 -6.72
N ILE A 263 -7.19 -4.76 -7.39
CA ILE A 263 -7.87 -3.47 -7.29
C ILE A 263 -8.74 -3.26 -8.51
N TYR A 264 -10.04 -3.04 -8.26
CA TYR A 264 -11.04 -2.78 -9.29
C TYR A 264 -11.60 -1.37 -9.13
N ASP A 265 -11.96 -0.74 -10.24
CA ASP A 265 -12.76 0.46 -10.19
C ASP A 265 -14.25 0.14 -9.89
N ARG A 266 -15.07 1.18 -9.77
CA ARG A 266 -16.51 1.03 -9.46
C ARG A 266 -17.29 0.29 -10.56
N ALA A 267 -16.77 0.24 -11.79
CA ALA A 267 -17.36 -0.50 -12.91
C ALA A 267 -16.91 -1.99 -12.95
N GLY A 268 -16.03 -2.40 -12.03
CA GLY A 268 -15.48 -3.74 -11.94
C GLY A 268 -14.31 -4.01 -12.88
N LEU A 269 -13.68 -2.95 -13.40
CA LEU A 269 -12.50 -3.05 -14.25
C LEU A 269 -11.25 -3.21 -13.39
N LEU A 270 -10.44 -4.25 -13.64
CA LEU A 270 -9.17 -4.48 -12.94
C LEU A 270 -8.16 -3.39 -13.30
N VAL A 271 -7.75 -2.60 -12.32
CA VAL A 271 -6.83 -1.45 -12.50
C VAL A 271 -5.44 -1.72 -11.98
N ALA A 272 -5.29 -2.54 -10.93
CA ALA A 272 -3.98 -2.94 -10.40
C ALA A 272 -4.03 -4.30 -9.72
N THR A 273 -2.84 -4.95 -9.61
CA THR A 273 -2.62 -6.17 -8.85
C THR A 273 -1.48 -5.96 -7.87
N VAL A 274 -1.60 -6.54 -6.68
CA VAL A 274 -0.63 -6.44 -5.58
C VAL A 274 -0.31 -7.82 -5.04
N VAL A 275 0.97 -8.06 -4.70
CA VAL A 275 1.42 -9.26 -4.00
C VAL A 275 2.41 -8.84 -2.92
N GLN A 276 2.30 -9.43 -1.73
CA GLN A 276 3.16 -9.11 -0.60
C GLN A 276 3.43 -10.36 0.24
N GLU A 277 4.71 -10.66 0.51
CA GLU A 277 5.09 -11.58 1.57
C GLU A 277 5.40 -10.81 2.85
N GLY A 278 5.01 -11.37 3.98
CA GLY A 278 5.27 -10.79 5.29
C GLY A 278 5.68 -11.83 6.33
N LEU A 279 6.38 -11.38 7.36
CA LEU A 279 6.61 -12.14 8.58
C LEU A 279 5.29 -12.29 9.33
N ALA A 280 5.01 -13.49 9.82
CA ALA A 280 3.90 -13.82 10.71
C ALA A 280 4.43 -14.82 11.76
N ARG A 281 5.13 -14.32 12.79
CA ARG A 281 5.84 -15.12 13.79
C ARG A 281 5.10 -15.09 15.12
N ILE A 282 4.76 -16.25 15.66
CA ILE A 282 4.30 -16.40 17.05
C ILE A 282 5.48 -16.06 17.96
N LEU A 283 5.25 -15.21 18.96
CA LEU A 283 6.24 -14.88 19.99
C LEU A 283 5.97 -15.82 21.19
N ASN A 284 6.95 -16.65 21.51
CA ASN A 284 6.94 -17.53 22.70
C ASN A 284 7.23 -16.74 23.95
#